data_6eda427e39877150081f5af8356a09ac
#
_entry.id   6eda427e39877150081f5af8356a09ac
#
_cell.length_a   1.000
_cell.length_b   1.000
_cell.length_c   1.000
_cell.angle_alpha   90.00
_cell.angle_beta   90.00
_cell.angle_gamma   90.00
#
_symmetry.space_group_name_H-M   'P 1'
#
loop_
_entity.id
_entity.type
_entity.pdbx_description
1 polymer ?
#
loop_
_entity_poly.entity_id
_entity_poly.type
_entity_poly.pdbx_seq_one_letter_code
_entity_poly.pdbx_strand_id
1 'polypeptide(L)'
;MVTREGFYQVTCNAYAGFGFPSEAPVEYEFPNELGLEGSDLSPLQINIDKIVAGLTTWRPKIDQKGLYPSPMVSVEGQNYEAAFANLNHLFMQNLWGDGLPLVPPTDRQVDWILTGTDLAPGTVIAKVPPRGGLATVHSIAVNLALAGGRPEYMPVLMAIVAAIAIPRFQLQNISPSSNSNYIAAVVNGSVAKDIRLNSGYSLIGPDSAHPAGGCIGRALAMILQNLGGAIPGLGAMELYGGMRVTNAVFAEDETGLPEGWEPLCVERGFKKGDNVVTALAVSSAVNITIMISDHKAVDQAAIGYMHRIAGNMAAPNPNVWINENSDHTTFDFAPGFLILPRTWAHQWANLGWSKLKMKEWLRENATVPWEKFQQWGLASHARVTGGASETSPGYLAPRAEQIRIIVAGGAQSAHAYWMEVGKHTELVSAQITLPANWKDLIKAAEADLGPMPPS
;
A
#
# COMPACT_ATOMS: atom_id res chain seq x y z
N MET A 1 -18.59 -5.42 21.57
CA MET A 1 -17.95 -4.20 20.97
C MET A 1 -19.05 -3.24 20.57
N VAL A 2 -18.82 -1.95 20.71
CA VAL A 2 -19.76 -0.92 20.26
C VAL A 2 -19.22 -0.30 18.98
N THR A 3 -20.06 -0.14 17.96
CA THR A 3 -19.65 0.41 16.66
C THR A 3 -20.80 1.17 16.01
N ARG A 4 -20.52 1.92 14.94
CA ARG A 4 -21.54 2.57 14.12
C ARG A 4 -22.15 1.56 13.14
N GLU A 5 -23.38 1.78 12.71
CA GLU A 5 -24.09 0.91 11.77
C GLU A 5 -23.23 0.56 10.54
N GLY A 6 -22.62 1.56 9.89
CA GLY A 6 -21.79 1.36 8.72
C GLY A 6 -20.54 0.49 8.93
N PHE A 7 -20.11 0.28 10.19
CA PHE A 7 -18.96 -0.58 10.53
C PHE A 7 -19.36 -1.91 11.15
N TYR A 8 -20.65 -2.19 11.29
CA TYR A 8 -21.14 -3.40 11.95
C TYR A 8 -20.59 -4.66 11.28
N GLN A 9 -20.75 -4.79 9.97
CA GLN A 9 -20.32 -5.98 9.22
C GLN A 9 -18.80 -6.16 9.25
N VAL A 10 -18.04 -5.07 9.14
CA VAL A 10 -16.57 -5.10 9.25
C VAL A 10 -16.14 -5.59 10.62
N THR A 11 -16.82 -5.15 11.69
CA THR A 11 -16.55 -5.59 13.06
C THR A 11 -16.84 -7.08 13.23
N CYS A 12 -17.93 -7.58 12.67
CA CYS A 12 -18.27 -9.02 12.69
C CYS A 12 -17.20 -9.84 11.94
N ASN A 13 -16.76 -9.37 10.77
CA ASN A 13 -15.69 -10.02 10.01
C ASN A 13 -14.34 -10.03 10.77
N ALA A 14 -14.00 -8.93 11.44
CA ALA A 14 -12.82 -8.88 12.28
C ALA A 14 -12.91 -9.88 13.45
N TYR A 15 -14.05 -9.99 14.08
CA TYR A 15 -14.29 -11.00 15.14
C TYR A 15 -14.12 -12.42 14.61
N ALA A 16 -14.71 -12.73 13.45
CA ALA A 16 -14.53 -14.03 12.81
C ALA A 16 -13.03 -14.32 12.51
N GLY A 17 -12.27 -13.31 12.11
CA GLY A 17 -10.82 -13.40 11.93
C GLY A 17 -10.02 -13.69 13.21
N PHE A 18 -10.55 -13.29 14.36
CA PHE A 18 -10.01 -13.68 15.68
C PHE A 18 -10.52 -15.03 16.18
N GLY A 19 -11.37 -15.71 15.40
CA GLY A 19 -11.96 -17.01 15.78
C GLY A 19 -13.17 -16.89 16.68
N PHE A 20 -13.78 -15.72 16.80
CA PHE A 20 -15.07 -15.56 17.50
C PHE A 20 -16.20 -16.04 16.61
N PRO A 21 -17.24 -16.65 17.20
CA PRO A 21 -18.43 -17.08 16.47
C PRO A 21 -19.29 -15.88 16.03
N SER A 22 -20.21 -16.12 15.11
CA SER A 22 -21.09 -15.09 14.53
C SER A 22 -22.00 -14.39 15.56
N GLU A 23 -22.28 -15.04 16.67
CA GLU A 23 -23.06 -14.49 17.79
C GLU A 23 -22.23 -13.64 18.77
N ALA A 24 -20.97 -13.34 18.45
CA ALA A 24 -20.16 -12.45 19.27
C ALA A 24 -20.85 -11.08 19.39
N PRO A 25 -21.01 -10.53 20.61
CA PRO A 25 -21.83 -9.34 20.81
C PRO A 25 -21.19 -8.12 20.17
N VAL A 26 -21.85 -7.60 19.15
CA VAL A 26 -21.54 -6.34 18.48
C VAL A 26 -22.81 -5.50 18.51
N GLU A 27 -22.71 -4.30 19.08
CA GLU A 27 -23.79 -3.33 19.13
C GLU A 27 -23.43 -2.14 18.25
N TYR A 28 -24.38 -1.64 17.45
CA TYR A 28 -24.14 -0.56 16.47
C TYR A 28 -24.92 0.72 16.78
N GLU A 29 -25.27 0.93 18.02
CA GLU A 29 -26.11 2.06 18.46
C GLU A 29 -25.31 3.36 18.70
N PHE A 30 -24.14 3.48 18.10
CA PHE A 30 -23.34 4.68 18.21
C PHE A 30 -23.84 5.74 17.22
N PRO A 31 -24.00 7.03 17.61
CA PRO A 31 -24.44 8.07 16.71
C PRO A 31 -23.43 8.27 15.56
N ASN A 32 -23.97 8.63 14.38
CA ASN A 32 -23.13 8.86 13.20
C ASN A 32 -22.15 10.04 13.36
N GLU A 33 -22.50 10.99 14.22
CA GLU A 33 -21.71 12.19 14.56
C GLU A 33 -20.61 11.91 15.59
N LEU A 34 -20.21 10.66 15.74
CA LEU A 34 -19.18 10.28 16.70
C LEU A 34 -17.91 11.13 16.52
N GLY A 35 -17.47 11.73 17.62
CA GLY A 35 -16.30 12.61 17.65
C GLY A 35 -16.63 14.09 17.64
N LEU A 36 -17.90 14.46 17.56
CA LEU A 36 -18.35 15.83 17.78
C LEU A 36 -18.70 16.05 19.26
N GLU A 37 -18.27 17.18 19.80
CA GLU A 37 -18.68 17.62 21.12
C GLU A 37 -20.20 17.82 21.14
N GLY A 38 -20.88 17.22 22.13
CA GLY A 38 -22.34 17.28 22.25
C GLY A 38 -23.10 16.20 21.47
N SER A 39 -22.44 15.20 20.90
CA SER A 39 -23.11 14.02 20.32
C SER A 39 -24.01 13.35 21.33
N ASP A 40 -25.20 12.89 20.89
CA ASP A 40 -26.14 12.16 21.76
C ASP A 40 -25.62 10.76 22.06
N LEU A 41 -25.26 10.52 23.30
CA LEU A 41 -24.79 9.22 23.81
C LEU A 41 -25.89 8.41 24.51
N SER A 42 -27.14 8.86 24.50
CA SER A 42 -28.25 8.16 25.12
C SER A 42 -28.46 6.72 24.65
N PRO A 43 -28.20 6.36 23.33
CA PRO A 43 -28.28 4.97 22.91
C PRO A 43 -27.31 4.04 23.63
N LEU A 44 -26.12 4.53 23.99
CA LEU A 44 -25.15 3.76 24.79
C LEU A 44 -25.65 3.53 26.22
N GLN A 45 -26.28 4.53 26.82
CA GLN A 45 -26.81 4.42 28.18
C GLN A 45 -27.97 3.42 28.25
N ILE A 46 -28.85 3.41 27.25
CA ILE A 46 -29.98 2.47 27.16
C ILE A 46 -29.48 1.01 27.07
N ASN A 47 -28.35 0.78 26.41
CA ASN A 47 -27.80 -0.57 26.16
C ASN A 47 -26.63 -0.92 27.10
N ILE A 48 -26.41 -0.15 28.16
CA ILE A 48 -25.24 -0.33 29.05
C ILE A 48 -25.18 -1.75 29.64
N ASP A 49 -26.30 -2.34 30.00
CA ASP A 49 -26.33 -3.69 30.57
C ASP A 49 -25.91 -4.76 29.58
N LYS A 50 -26.29 -4.63 28.30
CA LYS A 50 -25.82 -5.52 27.22
C LYS A 50 -24.30 -5.37 27.00
N ILE A 51 -23.79 -4.14 27.00
CA ILE A 51 -22.38 -3.86 26.86
C ILE A 51 -21.60 -4.48 28.02
N VAL A 52 -22.06 -4.27 29.25
CA VAL A 52 -21.45 -4.87 30.45
C VAL A 52 -21.51 -6.39 30.41
N ALA A 53 -22.65 -6.99 30.05
CA ALA A 53 -22.76 -8.43 29.90
C ALA A 53 -21.80 -8.99 28.84
N GLY A 54 -21.65 -8.32 27.68
CA GLY A 54 -20.71 -8.67 26.64
C GLY A 54 -19.25 -8.65 27.10
N LEU A 55 -18.90 -7.76 28.02
CA LEU A 55 -17.54 -7.64 28.55
C LEU A 55 -17.26 -8.58 29.74
N THR A 56 -18.27 -8.97 30.49
CA THR A 56 -18.07 -9.67 31.77
C THR A 56 -18.52 -11.11 31.77
N THR A 57 -19.70 -11.41 31.21
CA THR A 57 -20.35 -12.73 31.32
C THR A 57 -20.31 -13.54 30.03
N TRP A 58 -20.25 -12.88 28.86
CA TRP A 58 -20.20 -13.58 27.60
C TRP A 58 -18.92 -14.43 27.48
N ARG A 59 -19.04 -15.63 26.92
CA ARG A 59 -17.93 -16.54 26.63
C ARG A 59 -18.07 -17.07 25.22
N PRO A 60 -16.99 -17.03 24.40
CA PRO A 60 -17.04 -17.56 23.03
C PRO A 60 -17.24 -19.08 23.05
N LYS A 61 -18.13 -19.57 22.19
CA LYS A 61 -18.22 -20.99 21.83
C LYS A 61 -17.39 -21.18 20.58
N ILE A 62 -16.27 -21.87 20.69
CA ILE A 62 -15.39 -22.18 19.54
C ILE A 62 -15.72 -23.60 19.11
N ASP A 63 -16.55 -23.72 18.07
CA ASP A 63 -17.01 -25.02 17.57
C ASP A 63 -16.05 -25.66 16.57
N GLN A 64 -15.12 -24.88 15.99
CA GLN A 64 -14.23 -25.32 14.93
C GLN A 64 -12.80 -24.84 15.16
N LYS A 65 -11.86 -25.76 15.12
CA LYS A 65 -10.43 -25.51 15.22
C LYS A 65 -9.75 -25.93 13.93
N GLY A 66 -8.99 -25.04 13.31
CA GLY A 66 -8.08 -25.40 12.23
C GLY A 66 -8.31 -24.65 10.91
N LEU A 67 -7.38 -24.89 10.00
CA LEU A 67 -7.44 -24.43 8.62
C LEU A 67 -8.37 -25.33 7.83
N TYR A 68 -9.33 -24.75 7.13
CA TYR A 68 -10.06 -25.48 6.10
C TYR A 68 -9.18 -25.60 4.86
N PRO A 69 -9.14 -26.78 4.21
CA PRO A 69 -8.51 -26.88 2.89
C PRO A 69 -9.22 -25.93 1.93
N SER A 70 -8.46 -25.30 1.04
CA SER A 70 -9.04 -24.50 -0.04
C SER A 70 -10.00 -25.35 -0.87
N PRO A 71 -11.22 -24.88 -1.15
CA PRO A 71 -12.15 -25.64 -1.94
C PRO A 71 -11.62 -25.83 -3.36
N MET A 72 -11.60 -27.08 -3.84
CA MET A 72 -11.41 -27.38 -5.25
C MET A 72 -12.76 -27.32 -5.95
N VAL A 73 -12.85 -26.55 -7.01
CA VAL A 73 -14.09 -26.42 -7.80
C VAL A 73 -13.84 -26.91 -9.22
N SER A 74 -14.80 -27.66 -9.75
CA SER A 74 -14.84 -28.06 -11.16
C SER A 74 -15.89 -27.24 -11.87
N VAL A 75 -15.53 -26.66 -13.01
CA VAL A 75 -16.46 -25.87 -13.85
C VAL A 75 -16.48 -26.49 -15.24
N GLU A 76 -17.68 -26.77 -15.72
CA GLU A 76 -17.91 -27.37 -17.03
C GLU A 76 -18.42 -26.32 -18.02
N GLY A 77 -18.17 -26.56 -19.31
CA GLY A 77 -18.69 -25.76 -20.44
C GLY A 77 -18.66 -26.61 -21.71
N GLN A 78 -19.43 -26.21 -22.72
CA GLN A 78 -19.44 -26.89 -24.02
C GLN A 78 -18.07 -26.86 -24.72
N ASN A 79 -17.27 -25.85 -24.41
CA ASN A 79 -15.90 -25.66 -24.88
C ASN A 79 -15.13 -24.84 -23.84
N TYR A 80 -13.86 -24.53 -24.11
CA TYR A 80 -13.00 -23.77 -23.21
C TYR A 80 -13.55 -22.37 -22.89
N GLU A 81 -14.06 -21.66 -23.89
CA GLU A 81 -14.61 -20.31 -23.73
C GLU A 81 -15.82 -20.31 -22.79
N ALA A 82 -16.72 -21.29 -22.95
CA ALA A 82 -17.88 -21.44 -22.07
C ALA A 82 -17.47 -21.81 -20.63
N ALA A 83 -16.53 -22.73 -20.47
CA ALA A 83 -16.00 -23.08 -19.15
C ALA A 83 -15.28 -21.89 -18.48
N PHE A 84 -14.51 -21.12 -19.23
CA PHE A 84 -13.86 -19.91 -18.74
C PHE A 84 -14.87 -18.85 -18.30
N ALA A 85 -15.91 -18.60 -19.11
CA ALA A 85 -16.98 -17.68 -18.74
C ALA A 85 -17.71 -18.13 -17.48
N ASN A 86 -18.05 -19.42 -17.38
CA ASN A 86 -18.73 -20.00 -16.20
C ASN A 86 -17.86 -19.88 -14.94
N LEU A 87 -16.55 -20.08 -15.06
CA LEU A 87 -15.62 -19.90 -13.94
C LEU A 87 -15.58 -18.43 -13.46
N ASN A 88 -15.53 -17.48 -14.37
CA ASN A 88 -15.57 -16.06 -14.01
C ASN A 88 -16.91 -15.65 -13.40
N HIS A 89 -18.03 -16.22 -13.86
CA HIS A 89 -19.34 -16.04 -13.22
C HIS A 89 -19.33 -16.60 -11.79
N LEU A 90 -18.75 -17.78 -11.57
CA LEU A 90 -18.61 -18.38 -10.24
C LEU A 90 -17.79 -17.48 -9.31
N PHE A 91 -16.70 -16.89 -9.79
CA PHE A 91 -15.88 -15.96 -9.02
C PHE A 91 -16.69 -14.73 -8.60
N MET A 92 -17.46 -14.13 -9.51
CA MET A 92 -18.32 -12.98 -9.19
C MET A 92 -19.42 -13.34 -8.18
N GLN A 93 -20.09 -14.49 -8.35
CA GLN A 93 -21.14 -14.96 -7.44
C GLN A 93 -20.64 -15.17 -6.01
N ASN A 94 -19.37 -15.56 -5.85
CA ASN A 94 -18.76 -15.83 -4.55
C ASN A 94 -17.93 -14.64 -4.03
N LEU A 95 -17.90 -13.51 -4.73
CA LEU A 95 -17.07 -12.35 -4.40
C LEU A 95 -15.57 -12.70 -4.31
N TRP A 96 -15.12 -13.62 -5.15
CA TRP A 96 -13.70 -13.97 -5.28
C TRP A 96 -13.07 -13.14 -6.38
N GLY A 97 -12.11 -12.28 -6.02
CA GLY A 97 -11.44 -11.39 -6.97
C GLY A 97 -12.10 -10.01 -7.11
N ASP A 98 -11.61 -9.25 -8.06
CA ASP A 98 -11.86 -7.81 -8.24
C ASP A 98 -12.99 -7.48 -9.23
N GLY A 99 -13.73 -8.47 -9.71
CA GLY A 99 -14.80 -8.31 -10.71
C GLY A 99 -14.31 -8.18 -12.15
N LEU A 100 -13.02 -8.13 -12.40
CA LEU A 100 -12.44 -8.20 -13.75
C LEU A 100 -12.15 -9.66 -14.13
N PRO A 101 -12.04 -10.01 -15.43
CA PRO A 101 -11.70 -11.36 -15.84
C PRO A 101 -10.44 -11.89 -15.17
N LEU A 102 -10.51 -13.09 -14.61
CA LEU A 102 -9.44 -13.75 -13.89
C LEU A 102 -8.93 -14.96 -14.67
N VAL A 103 -7.63 -15.19 -14.60
CA VAL A 103 -7.01 -16.41 -15.16
C VAL A 103 -7.32 -17.59 -14.25
N PRO A 104 -7.75 -18.76 -14.79
CA PRO A 104 -8.01 -19.94 -13.98
C PRO A 104 -6.77 -20.37 -13.19
N PRO A 105 -6.83 -20.47 -11.86
CA PRO A 105 -5.70 -20.90 -11.04
C PRO A 105 -5.70 -22.45 -10.97
N THR A 106 -5.49 -23.09 -12.13
CA THR A 106 -5.39 -24.56 -12.20
C THR A 106 -4.16 -25.05 -11.47
N ASP A 107 -4.16 -26.32 -11.02
CA ASP A 107 -3.01 -26.94 -10.35
C ASP A 107 -1.73 -26.73 -11.17
N ARG A 108 -1.79 -26.97 -12.47
CA ARG A 108 -0.66 -26.74 -13.38
C ARG A 108 -0.13 -25.32 -13.32
N GLN A 109 -1.02 -24.32 -13.30
CA GLN A 109 -0.62 -22.89 -13.25
C GLN A 109 -0.04 -22.53 -11.88
N VAL A 110 -0.64 -23.04 -10.82
CA VAL A 110 -0.17 -22.80 -9.44
C VAL A 110 1.18 -23.50 -9.22
N ASP A 111 1.34 -24.76 -9.63
CA ASP A 111 2.60 -25.51 -9.54
C ASP A 111 3.73 -24.79 -10.30
N TRP A 112 3.43 -24.25 -11.50
CA TRP A 112 4.38 -23.45 -12.24
C TRP A 112 4.81 -22.19 -11.47
N ILE A 113 3.88 -21.43 -10.89
CA ILE A 113 4.17 -20.24 -10.09
C ILE A 113 4.98 -20.59 -8.83
N LEU A 114 4.69 -21.74 -8.20
CA LEU A 114 5.41 -22.22 -7.02
C LEU A 114 6.91 -22.50 -7.29
N THR A 115 7.33 -22.66 -8.55
CA THR A 115 8.75 -22.73 -8.89
C THR A 115 9.51 -21.42 -8.61
N GLY A 116 8.81 -20.33 -8.35
CA GLY A 116 9.36 -19.02 -7.97
C GLY A 116 9.81 -18.91 -6.51
N THR A 117 9.79 -20.00 -5.74
CA THR A 117 10.24 -19.99 -4.34
C THR A 117 10.74 -21.37 -3.92
N ASP A 118 11.68 -21.40 -2.98
CA ASP A 118 12.17 -22.64 -2.35
C ASP A 118 11.36 -23.02 -1.10
N LEU A 119 10.40 -22.18 -0.70
CA LEU A 119 9.57 -22.43 0.48
C LEU A 119 8.48 -23.47 0.18
N ALA A 120 8.20 -24.32 1.16
CA ALA A 120 7.12 -25.31 1.05
C ALA A 120 5.75 -24.61 0.86
N PRO A 121 4.82 -25.14 0.04
CA PRO A 121 3.52 -24.52 -0.25
C PRO A 121 2.67 -24.18 0.99
N GLY A 122 2.76 -24.98 2.05
CA GLY A 122 2.05 -24.77 3.32
C GLY A 122 2.70 -23.75 4.25
N THR A 123 3.87 -23.17 3.91
CA THR A 123 4.54 -22.18 4.75
C THR A 123 3.68 -20.93 4.86
N VAL A 124 3.38 -20.52 6.09
CA VAL A 124 2.61 -19.29 6.37
C VAL A 124 3.53 -18.10 6.32
N ILE A 125 3.24 -17.14 5.47
CA ILE A 125 3.96 -15.86 5.33
C ILE A 125 3.36 -14.80 6.25
N ALA A 126 2.03 -14.71 6.29
CA ALA A 126 1.33 -13.70 7.07
C ALA A 126 -0.08 -14.11 7.45
N LYS A 127 -0.63 -13.45 8.47
CA LYS A 127 -2.07 -13.41 8.75
C LYS A 127 -2.62 -12.09 8.20
N VAL A 128 -3.61 -12.15 7.31
CA VAL A 128 -4.13 -11.00 6.57
C VAL A 128 -5.46 -10.53 7.18
N PRO A 129 -5.51 -9.32 7.78
CA PRO A 129 -6.76 -8.75 8.31
C PRO A 129 -7.67 -8.22 7.17
N PRO A 130 -8.95 -7.92 7.45
CA PRO A 130 -9.63 -7.98 8.76
C PRO A 130 -10.07 -9.39 9.18
N ARG A 131 -10.32 -10.31 8.24
CA ARG A 131 -10.78 -11.68 8.55
C ARG A 131 -9.68 -12.56 9.17
N GLY A 132 -8.42 -12.24 8.94
CA GLY A 132 -7.28 -12.98 9.48
C GLY A 132 -6.98 -14.30 8.75
N GLY A 133 -7.31 -14.42 7.48
CA GLY A 133 -6.92 -15.56 6.64
C GLY A 133 -5.40 -15.68 6.56
N LEU A 134 -4.92 -16.94 6.45
CA LEU A 134 -3.50 -17.21 6.37
C LEU A 134 -3.01 -17.13 4.93
N ALA A 135 -2.10 -16.19 4.68
CA ALA A 135 -1.36 -16.14 3.44
C ALA A 135 -0.25 -17.20 3.48
N THR A 136 -0.53 -18.39 2.98
CA THR A 136 0.46 -19.44 2.74
C THR A 136 1.13 -19.19 1.38
N VAL A 137 2.29 -19.78 1.16
CA VAL A 137 2.99 -19.75 -0.14
C VAL A 137 2.03 -20.21 -1.26
N HIS A 138 1.28 -21.30 -1.04
CA HIS A 138 0.28 -21.79 -1.99
C HIS A 138 -0.83 -20.78 -2.25
N SER A 139 -1.45 -20.19 -1.21
CA SER A 139 -2.54 -19.24 -1.40
C SER A 139 -2.08 -17.93 -2.06
N ILE A 140 -0.83 -17.52 -1.84
CA ILE A 140 -0.20 -16.39 -2.56
C ILE A 140 -0.03 -16.76 -4.04
N ALA A 141 0.45 -17.98 -4.36
CA ALA A 141 0.60 -18.44 -5.73
C ALA A 141 -0.76 -18.53 -6.47
N VAL A 142 -1.82 -18.95 -5.79
CA VAL A 142 -3.19 -18.95 -6.34
C VAL A 142 -3.63 -17.55 -6.73
N ASN A 143 -3.46 -16.55 -5.85
CA ASN A 143 -3.83 -15.16 -6.15
C ASN A 143 -2.94 -14.53 -7.23
N LEU A 144 -1.67 -14.92 -7.31
CA LEU A 144 -0.79 -14.52 -8.39
C LEU A 144 -1.22 -15.15 -9.74
N ALA A 145 -1.66 -16.41 -9.73
CA ALA A 145 -2.22 -17.07 -10.91
C ALA A 145 -3.48 -16.37 -11.41
N LEU A 146 -4.42 -16.04 -10.52
CA LEU A 146 -5.65 -15.28 -10.83
C LEU A 146 -5.34 -13.95 -11.55
N ALA A 147 -4.24 -13.29 -11.18
CA ALA A 147 -3.77 -12.05 -11.80
C ALA A 147 -3.05 -12.26 -13.14
N GLY A 148 -2.88 -13.51 -13.59
CA GLY A 148 -2.06 -13.83 -14.77
C GLY A 148 -0.55 -13.73 -14.51
N GLY A 149 -0.14 -13.99 -13.26
CA GLY A 149 1.25 -13.84 -12.83
C GLY A 149 2.19 -14.96 -13.30
N ARG A 150 3.46 -14.77 -12.99
CA ARG A 150 4.58 -15.59 -13.41
C ARG A 150 5.44 -15.96 -12.20
N PRO A 151 6.22 -17.07 -12.24
CA PRO A 151 7.05 -17.52 -11.12
C PRO A 151 8.03 -16.45 -10.62
N GLU A 152 8.64 -15.70 -11.54
CA GLU A 152 9.61 -14.66 -11.20
C GLU A 152 9.02 -13.47 -10.42
N TYR A 153 7.69 -13.33 -10.36
CA TYR A 153 7.02 -12.30 -9.55
C TYR A 153 6.79 -12.75 -8.09
N MET A 154 6.85 -14.05 -7.85
CA MET A 154 6.53 -14.65 -6.54
C MET A 154 7.41 -14.10 -5.40
N PRO A 155 8.76 -13.97 -5.54
CA PRO A 155 9.60 -13.46 -4.47
C PRO A 155 9.22 -12.04 -4.02
N VAL A 156 8.93 -11.17 -4.98
CA VAL A 156 8.53 -9.78 -4.69
C VAL A 156 7.17 -9.73 -4.00
N LEU A 157 6.18 -10.46 -4.52
CA LEU A 157 4.84 -10.52 -3.91
C LEU A 157 4.89 -11.04 -2.47
N MET A 158 5.63 -12.12 -2.23
CA MET A 158 5.81 -12.68 -0.88
C MET A 158 6.47 -11.68 0.07
N ALA A 159 7.50 -10.98 -0.39
CA ALA A 159 8.18 -9.97 0.41
C ALA A 159 7.25 -8.77 0.74
N ILE A 160 6.39 -8.34 -0.20
CA ILE A 160 5.38 -7.31 0.07
C ILE A 160 4.39 -7.80 1.14
N VAL A 161 3.86 -9.02 1.00
CA VAL A 161 2.91 -9.60 1.96
C VAL A 161 3.54 -9.71 3.35
N ALA A 162 4.80 -10.13 3.45
CA ALA A 162 5.54 -10.18 4.71
C ALA A 162 5.77 -8.78 5.31
N ALA A 163 6.14 -7.79 4.48
CA ALA A 163 6.38 -6.42 4.92
C ALA A 163 5.12 -5.77 5.51
N ILE A 164 3.99 -5.84 4.80
CA ILE A 164 2.73 -5.22 5.26
C ILE A 164 2.10 -5.92 6.47
N ALA A 165 2.53 -7.12 6.79
CA ALA A 165 2.14 -7.84 8.01
C ALA A 165 2.91 -7.36 9.25
N ILE A 166 3.97 -6.58 9.10
CA ILE A 166 4.70 -5.97 10.23
C ILE A 166 3.73 -5.04 10.99
N PRO A 167 3.61 -5.16 12.32
CA PRO A 167 2.58 -4.44 13.11
C PRO A 167 2.55 -2.93 12.89
N ARG A 168 3.70 -2.27 12.69
CA ARG A 168 3.78 -0.81 12.44
C ARG A 168 3.15 -0.37 11.12
N PHE A 169 2.98 -1.26 10.13
CA PHE A 169 2.23 -0.97 8.92
C PHE A 169 0.75 -0.77 9.20
N GLN A 170 0.25 -1.31 10.31
CA GLN A 170 -1.14 -1.15 10.75
C GLN A 170 -2.18 -1.70 9.74
N LEU A 171 -1.87 -2.81 9.07
CA LEU A 171 -2.75 -3.39 8.04
C LEU A 171 -4.17 -3.64 8.55
N GLN A 172 -4.33 -3.99 9.84
CA GLN A 172 -5.63 -4.18 10.51
C GLN A 172 -6.48 -2.90 10.57
N ASN A 173 -5.84 -1.72 10.49
CA ASN A 173 -6.53 -0.42 10.47
C ASN A 173 -6.70 0.10 9.03
N ILE A 174 -5.79 -0.26 8.13
CA ILE A 174 -5.79 0.15 6.73
C ILE A 174 -6.85 -0.61 5.94
N SER A 175 -6.90 -1.94 6.05
CA SER A 175 -7.81 -2.77 5.26
C SER A 175 -9.30 -2.46 5.48
N PRO A 176 -9.82 -2.27 6.71
CA PRO A 176 -11.24 -1.96 6.92
C PRO A 176 -11.55 -0.46 6.87
N SER A 177 -10.58 0.39 6.57
CA SER A 177 -10.74 1.85 6.64
C SER A 177 -11.79 2.36 5.65
N SER A 178 -12.49 3.44 6.02
CA SER A 178 -13.31 4.24 5.11
C SER A 178 -12.48 5.12 4.17
N ASN A 179 -11.19 5.28 4.45
CA ASN A 179 -10.26 5.98 3.60
C ASN A 179 -9.86 5.08 2.42
N SER A 180 -9.79 5.65 1.22
CA SER A 180 -9.49 4.93 -0.01
C SER A 180 -7.98 4.67 -0.15
N ASN A 181 -7.44 3.80 0.70
CA ASN A 181 -6.03 3.47 0.72
C ASN A 181 -5.64 2.47 -0.36
N TYR A 182 -4.40 2.57 -0.84
CA TYR A 182 -3.73 1.53 -1.61
C TYR A 182 -2.27 1.41 -1.15
N ILE A 183 -1.64 0.29 -1.45
CA ILE A 183 -0.26 0.05 -1.06
C ILE A 183 0.67 0.53 -2.17
N ALA A 184 1.62 1.39 -1.83
CA ALA A 184 2.76 1.73 -2.67
C ALA A 184 3.96 0.91 -2.20
N ALA A 185 4.52 0.10 -3.10
CA ALA A 185 5.68 -0.75 -2.84
C ALA A 185 6.80 -0.41 -3.81
N VAL A 186 7.91 0.06 -3.28
CA VAL A 186 9.12 0.42 -4.02
C VAL A 186 10.10 -0.73 -3.93
N VAL A 187 10.59 -1.20 -5.06
CA VAL A 187 11.54 -2.31 -5.14
C VAL A 187 12.92 -1.79 -5.51
N ASN A 188 13.91 -2.19 -4.73
CA ASN A 188 15.33 -1.96 -4.97
C ASN A 188 16.05 -3.28 -5.30
N GLY A 189 17.21 -3.17 -5.93
CA GLY A 189 18.08 -4.29 -6.27
C GLY A 189 17.87 -4.86 -7.68
N SER A 190 18.69 -5.85 -8.06
CA SER A 190 18.71 -6.42 -9.40
C SER A 190 17.39 -7.10 -9.78
N VAL A 191 16.66 -7.63 -8.80
CA VAL A 191 15.36 -8.29 -9.02
C VAL A 191 14.39 -7.41 -9.80
N ALA A 192 14.40 -6.11 -9.57
CA ALA A 192 13.52 -5.17 -10.26
C ALA A 192 13.71 -5.22 -11.78
N LYS A 193 14.95 -5.18 -12.23
CA LYS A 193 15.30 -5.31 -13.66
C LYS A 193 15.00 -6.70 -14.21
N ASP A 194 15.37 -7.74 -13.46
CA ASP A 194 15.20 -9.12 -13.84
C ASP A 194 13.74 -9.46 -14.18
N ILE A 195 12.79 -8.97 -13.37
CA ILE A 195 11.35 -9.21 -13.57
C ILE A 195 10.66 -8.16 -14.45
N ARG A 196 11.39 -7.23 -15.06
CA ARG A 196 10.86 -6.11 -15.84
C ARG A 196 9.88 -5.24 -15.01
N LEU A 197 10.23 -4.93 -13.77
CA LEU A 197 9.48 -3.98 -12.97
C LEU A 197 9.81 -2.56 -13.42
N ASN A 198 8.78 -1.75 -13.59
CA ASN A 198 8.93 -0.40 -14.15
C ASN A 198 9.62 0.56 -13.17
N SER A 199 10.62 1.29 -13.63
CA SER A 199 11.23 2.46 -12.98
C SER A 199 11.19 3.71 -13.86
N GLY A 200 10.64 3.58 -15.08
CA GLY A 200 10.63 4.60 -16.12
C GLY A 200 9.26 5.20 -16.39
N TYR A 201 8.99 5.49 -17.66
CA TYR A 201 7.71 6.05 -18.10
C TYR A 201 6.53 5.14 -17.76
N SER A 202 5.36 5.73 -17.51
CA SER A 202 4.16 5.01 -17.03
C SER A 202 4.39 4.24 -15.71
N LEU A 203 5.25 4.76 -14.85
CA LEU A 203 5.81 4.12 -13.65
C LEU A 203 4.84 3.21 -12.89
N ILE A 204 3.62 3.69 -12.66
CA ILE A 204 2.59 3.01 -11.87
C ILE A 204 1.35 2.66 -12.70
N GLY A 205 1.41 2.83 -14.01
CA GLY A 205 0.36 2.45 -14.95
C GLY A 205 0.50 0.99 -15.40
N PRO A 206 -0.54 0.42 -16.03
CA PRO A 206 -0.39 -0.82 -16.76
C PRO A 206 0.51 -0.57 -17.98
N ASP A 207 1.48 -1.48 -18.16
CA ASP A 207 2.45 -1.40 -19.25
C ASP A 207 2.83 -2.81 -19.73
N SER A 208 2.67 -3.08 -21.00
CA SER A 208 2.97 -4.38 -21.59
C SER A 208 4.48 -4.68 -21.65
N ALA A 209 5.32 -3.65 -21.66
CA ALA A 209 6.78 -3.82 -21.59
C ALA A 209 7.24 -4.15 -20.16
N HIS A 210 6.50 -3.67 -19.16
CA HIS A 210 6.79 -3.81 -17.73
C HIS A 210 5.58 -4.41 -16.98
N PRO A 211 5.19 -5.68 -17.27
CA PRO A 211 3.94 -6.24 -16.77
C PRO A 211 3.95 -6.56 -15.26
N ALA A 212 5.12 -6.68 -14.65
CA ALA A 212 5.27 -7.14 -13.27
C ALA A 212 4.52 -6.27 -12.26
N GLY A 213 4.64 -4.94 -12.37
CA GLY A 213 4.05 -4.02 -11.39
C GLY A 213 2.53 -4.11 -11.31
N GLY A 214 1.87 -4.10 -12.47
CA GLY A 214 0.41 -4.24 -12.54
C GLY A 214 -0.07 -5.61 -12.06
N CYS A 215 0.64 -6.67 -12.44
CA CYS A 215 0.29 -8.04 -12.05
C CYS A 215 0.48 -8.28 -10.54
N ILE A 216 1.63 -7.94 -9.99
CA ILE A 216 1.92 -8.07 -8.55
C ILE A 216 0.95 -7.21 -7.74
N GLY A 217 0.71 -5.96 -8.18
CA GLY A 217 -0.22 -5.05 -7.51
C GLY A 217 -1.66 -5.56 -7.49
N ARG A 218 -2.12 -6.18 -8.59
CA ARG A 218 -3.43 -6.83 -8.68
C ARG A 218 -3.51 -8.08 -7.81
N ALA A 219 -2.49 -8.93 -7.84
CA ALA A 219 -2.41 -10.11 -6.98
C ALA A 219 -2.46 -9.74 -5.50
N LEU A 220 -1.76 -8.68 -5.11
CA LEU A 220 -1.80 -8.15 -3.73
C LEU A 220 -3.22 -7.68 -3.34
N ALA A 221 -3.93 -6.96 -4.22
CA ALA A 221 -5.32 -6.57 -3.96
C ALA A 221 -6.22 -7.80 -3.74
N MET A 222 -6.07 -8.84 -4.58
CA MET A 222 -6.81 -10.09 -4.41
C MET A 222 -6.43 -10.85 -3.14
N ILE A 223 -5.18 -10.82 -2.70
CA ILE A 223 -4.77 -11.39 -1.40
C ILE A 223 -5.49 -10.68 -0.26
N LEU A 224 -5.54 -9.36 -0.27
CA LEU A 224 -6.26 -8.57 0.76
C LEU A 224 -7.75 -8.88 0.75
N GLN A 225 -8.35 -9.07 -0.41
CA GLN A 225 -9.78 -9.40 -0.55
C GLN A 225 -10.06 -10.86 -0.23
N ASN A 226 -9.42 -11.81 -0.92
CA ASN A 226 -9.76 -13.24 -0.86
C ASN A 226 -9.33 -13.88 0.46
N LEU A 227 -8.14 -13.53 0.98
CA LEU A 227 -7.63 -14.06 2.24
C LEU A 227 -7.98 -13.13 3.41
N GLY A 228 -7.77 -11.84 3.23
CA GLY A 228 -8.06 -10.84 4.26
C GLY A 228 -9.54 -10.57 4.47
N GLY A 229 -10.37 -10.80 3.47
CA GLY A 229 -11.78 -10.47 3.51
C GLY A 229 -12.06 -8.97 3.38
N ALA A 230 -11.11 -8.19 2.84
CA ALA A 230 -11.28 -6.77 2.54
C ALA A 230 -12.18 -6.59 1.31
N ILE A 231 -13.41 -7.08 1.41
CA ILE A 231 -14.44 -6.99 0.36
C ILE A 231 -15.20 -5.67 0.55
N PRO A 232 -15.36 -4.84 -0.48
CA PRO A 232 -16.09 -3.57 -0.38
C PRO A 232 -17.48 -3.73 0.24
N GLY A 233 -17.77 -2.92 1.26
CA GLY A 233 -19.04 -2.96 2.00
C GLY A 233 -19.19 -4.11 3.00
N LEU A 234 -18.30 -5.11 3.00
CA LEU A 234 -18.33 -6.25 3.92
C LEU A 234 -17.12 -6.31 4.85
N GLY A 235 -15.93 -6.04 4.36
CA GLY A 235 -14.67 -6.08 5.11
C GLY A 235 -13.79 -4.86 4.90
N ALA A 236 -14.11 -4.04 3.90
CA ALA A 236 -13.48 -2.76 3.62
C ALA A 236 -14.57 -1.71 3.43
N MET A 237 -14.40 -0.54 4.03
CA MET A 237 -15.41 0.54 4.05
C MET A 237 -15.02 1.72 3.17
N GLU A 238 -14.11 1.52 2.24
CA GLU A 238 -13.61 2.53 1.32
C GLU A 238 -14.75 3.21 0.56
N LEU A 239 -14.94 4.52 0.78
CA LEU A 239 -16.08 5.24 0.18
C LEU A 239 -15.95 5.36 -1.34
N TYR A 240 -14.73 5.49 -1.84
CA TYR A 240 -14.47 5.72 -3.27
C TYR A 240 -13.61 4.62 -3.90
N GLY A 241 -13.34 3.52 -3.17
CA GLY A 241 -12.37 2.51 -3.56
C GLY A 241 -10.93 3.03 -3.52
N GLY A 242 -9.96 2.18 -3.76
CA GLY A 242 -8.60 2.62 -3.98
C GLY A 242 -8.53 3.51 -5.24
N MET A 243 -7.64 4.49 -5.25
CA MET A 243 -7.47 5.38 -6.41
C MET A 243 -7.05 4.62 -7.68
N ARG A 244 -6.81 3.33 -7.57
CA ARG A 244 -6.32 2.46 -8.64
C ARG A 244 -6.98 1.08 -8.54
N VAL A 245 -7.13 0.44 -9.68
CA VAL A 245 -7.58 -0.96 -9.75
C VAL A 245 -6.57 -1.92 -9.09
N THR A 246 -5.30 -1.50 -9.03
CA THR A 246 -4.22 -2.28 -8.43
C THR A 246 -3.45 -1.44 -7.40
N ASN A 247 -2.73 -2.10 -6.49
CA ASN A 247 -1.69 -1.45 -5.69
C ASN A 247 -0.56 -0.95 -6.61
N ALA A 248 0.18 0.05 -6.16
CA ALA A 248 1.29 0.63 -6.92
C ALA A 248 2.60 -0.11 -6.58
N VAL A 249 3.06 -0.97 -7.48
CA VAL A 249 4.34 -1.69 -7.34
C VAL A 249 5.28 -1.25 -8.45
N PHE A 250 6.41 -0.66 -8.08
CA PHE A 250 7.36 -0.08 -9.02
C PHE A 250 8.80 -0.13 -8.47
N ALA A 251 9.77 0.08 -9.33
CA ALA A 251 11.18 0.10 -8.95
C ALA A 251 11.71 1.52 -8.80
N GLU A 252 12.67 1.72 -7.88
CA GLU A 252 13.55 2.90 -7.91
C GLU A 252 14.54 2.77 -9.06
N ASP A 253 14.77 3.83 -9.80
CA ASP A 253 15.78 3.90 -10.87
C ASP A 253 17.18 4.10 -10.27
N GLU A 254 17.72 3.03 -9.69
CA GLU A 254 19.05 3.09 -9.03
C GLU A 254 20.18 3.49 -9.98
N THR A 255 20.05 3.16 -11.27
CA THR A 255 21.04 3.55 -12.29
C THR A 255 20.92 5.01 -12.69
N GLY A 256 19.76 5.62 -12.44
CA GLY A 256 19.49 7.02 -12.68
C GLY A 256 19.73 7.92 -11.47
N LEU A 257 20.21 7.38 -10.34
CA LEU A 257 20.55 8.18 -9.17
C LEU A 257 21.79 9.06 -9.46
N PRO A 258 21.79 10.34 -9.10
CA PRO A 258 22.99 11.16 -9.12
C PRO A 258 24.08 10.60 -8.20
N GLU A 259 25.32 10.95 -8.50
CA GLU A 259 26.44 10.60 -7.62
C GLU A 259 26.23 11.16 -6.20
N GLY A 260 26.44 10.32 -5.20
CA GLY A 260 26.24 10.65 -3.77
C GLY A 260 24.79 10.60 -3.28
N TRP A 261 23.83 10.29 -4.18
CA TRP A 261 22.45 10.00 -3.75
C TRP A 261 22.29 8.51 -3.47
N GLU A 262 21.93 8.18 -2.23
CA GLU A 262 21.71 6.78 -1.84
C GLU A 262 20.29 6.31 -2.23
N PRO A 263 20.13 5.04 -2.65
CA PRO A 263 18.84 4.45 -2.92
C PRO A 263 18.02 4.28 -1.63
N LEU A 264 16.70 4.15 -1.78
CA LEU A 264 15.78 4.01 -0.65
C LEU A 264 16.13 2.83 0.27
N CYS A 265 16.56 1.70 -0.28
CA CYS A 265 16.96 0.54 0.53
C CYS A 265 18.12 0.86 1.48
N VAL A 266 19.10 1.67 1.05
CA VAL A 266 20.22 2.10 1.92
C VAL A 266 19.73 3.04 3.01
N GLU A 267 18.83 3.98 2.69
CA GLU A 267 18.17 4.82 3.69
C GLU A 267 17.37 4.00 4.71
N ARG A 268 16.95 2.79 4.33
CA ARG A 268 16.24 1.84 5.21
C ARG A 268 17.14 0.89 5.97
N GLY A 269 18.48 1.06 5.87
CA GLY A 269 19.49 0.28 6.60
C GLY A 269 19.93 -1.01 5.91
N PHE A 270 19.53 -1.25 4.66
CA PHE A 270 20.04 -2.34 3.83
C PHE A 270 21.31 -1.91 3.08
N LYS A 271 21.99 -2.86 2.45
CA LYS A 271 23.17 -2.57 1.64
C LYS A 271 22.74 -2.18 0.20
N LYS A 272 23.57 -1.37 -0.44
CA LYS A 272 23.42 -1.10 -1.87
C LYS A 272 23.53 -2.39 -2.65
N GLY A 273 22.51 -2.63 -3.51
CA GLY A 273 22.37 -3.85 -4.30
C GLY A 273 21.62 -4.98 -3.63
N ASP A 274 21.21 -4.84 -2.38
CA ASP A 274 20.27 -5.79 -1.76
C ASP A 274 18.91 -5.70 -2.48
N ASN A 275 18.29 -6.86 -2.67
CA ASN A 275 16.92 -6.94 -3.17
C ASN A 275 15.95 -6.67 -2.01
N VAL A 276 15.28 -5.51 -2.04
CA VAL A 276 14.44 -5.03 -0.93
C VAL A 276 13.14 -4.45 -1.46
N VAL A 277 12.05 -4.71 -0.77
CA VAL A 277 10.81 -3.95 -0.95
C VAL A 277 10.60 -3.02 0.23
N THR A 278 10.20 -1.78 -0.06
CA THR A 278 9.75 -0.80 0.94
C THR A 278 8.32 -0.40 0.63
N ALA A 279 7.41 -0.56 1.60
CA ALA A 279 5.98 -0.35 1.42
C ALA A 279 5.42 0.72 2.35
N LEU A 280 4.44 1.47 1.85
CA LEU A 280 3.66 2.47 2.57
C LEU A 280 2.21 2.38 2.11
N ALA A 281 1.24 2.50 3.02
CA ALA A 281 -0.14 2.72 2.62
C ALA A 281 -0.32 4.19 2.24
N VAL A 282 -0.94 4.44 1.09
CA VAL A 282 -1.11 5.75 0.47
C VAL A 282 -2.58 6.03 0.25
N SER A 283 -3.04 7.22 0.52
CA SER A 283 -4.45 7.63 0.40
C SER A 283 -4.70 8.65 -0.69
N SER A 284 -3.68 9.35 -1.14
CA SER A 284 -3.79 10.31 -2.24
C SER A 284 -2.51 10.35 -3.07
N ALA A 285 -2.62 10.87 -4.29
CA ALA A 285 -1.46 11.11 -5.13
C ALA A 285 -1.69 12.34 -6.02
N VAL A 286 -0.67 13.17 -6.15
CA VAL A 286 -0.71 14.42 -6.91
C VAL A 286 0.41 14.44 -7.94
N ASN A 287 0.05 14.62 -9.21
CA ASN A 287 1.01 14.96 -10.26
C ASN A 287 1.31 16.47 -10.19
N ILE A 288 2.51 16.80 -9.78
CA ILE A 288 2.97 18.18 -9.62
C ILE A 288 3.61 18.63 -10.93
N THR A 289 2.86 19.37 -11.72
CA THR A 289 3.39 19.95 -12.97
C THR A 289 4.33 21.09 -12.68
N ILE A 290 5.50 21.04 -13.28
CA ILE A 290 6.58 21.99 -13.04
C ILE A 290 6.88 22.71 -14.36
N MET A 291 6.01 23.62 -14.74
CA MET A 291 6.26 24.52 -15.87
C MET A 291 6.59 25.92 -15.37
N ILE A 292 7.60 26.55 -15.93
CA ILE A 292 8.03 27.88 -15.52
C ILE A 292 8.21 28.76 -16.73
N SER A 293 7.76 29.98 -16.59
CA SER A 293 7.92 31.02 -17.60
C SER A 293 8.69 32.26 -17.10
N ASP A 294 8.76 32.49 -15.78
CA ASP A 294 9.10 33.82 -15.26
C ASP A 294 10.52 33.92 -14.69
N HIS A 295 11.26 32.81 -14.58
CA HIS A 295 12.61 32.82 -14.08
C HIS A 295 13.64 32.88 -15.21
N LYS A 296 14.61 33.79 -15.08
CA LYS A 296 15.67 34.01 -16.08
C LYS A 296 16.93 33.19 -15.84
N ALA A 297 17.07 32.60 -14.63
CA ALA A 297 18.22 31.81 -14.24
C ALA A 297 17.79 30.40 -13.79
N VAL A 298 18.62 29.39 -14.06
CA VAL A 298 18.34 27.98 -13.78
C VAL A 298 18.19 27.71 -12.29
N ASP A 299 18.99 28.35 -11.45
CA ASP A 299 18.93 28.23 -10.00
C ASP A 299 17.63 28.81 -9.42
N GLN A 300 17.20 29.98 -9.91
CA GLN A 300 15.93 30.59 -9.53
C GLN A 300 14.75 29.72 -9.97
N ALA A 301 14.80 29.20 -11.18
CA ALA A 301 13.82 28.27 -11.69
C ALA A 301 13.73 27.04 -10.78
N ALA A 302 14.86 26.47 -10.40
CA ALA A 302 14.94 25.32 -9.54
C ALA A 302 14.29 25.57 -8.17
N ILE A 303 14.60 26.70 -7.52
CA ILE A 303 13.98 27.08 -6.24
C ILE A 303 12.47 27.27 -6.39
N GLY A 304 12.01 27.91 -7.46
CA GLY A 304 10.58 28.05 -7.77
C GLY A 304 9.87 26.69 -7.89
N TYR A 305 10.54 25.69 -8.43
CA TYR A 305 10.02 24.32 -8.48
C TYR A 305 9.90 23.70 -7.11
N MET A 306 10.92 23.85 -6.27
CA MET A 306 10.88 23.32 -4.91
C MET A 306 9.72 23.94 -4.11
N HIS A 307 9.44 25.24 -4.27
CA HIS A 307 8.27 25.86 -3.65
C HIS A 307 6.95 25.25 -4.13
N ARG A 308 6.82 24.90 -5.41
CA ARG A 308 5.63 24.20 -5.91
C ARG A 308 5.51 22.80 -5.37
N ILE A 309 6.62 22.05 -5.31
CA ILE A 309 6.64 20.73 -4.69
C ILE A 309 6.22 20.86 -3.23
N ALA A 310 6.86 21.71 -2.44
CA ALA A 310 6.56 21.93 -1.04
C ALA A 310 5.09 22.33 -0.81
N GLY A 311 4.56 23.26 -1.62
CA GLY A 311 3.16 23.68 -1.55
C GLY A 311 2.17 22.56 -1.84
N ASN A 312 2.46 21.66 -2.79
CA ASN A 312 1.62 20.50 -3.05
C ASN A 312 1.75 19.41 -1.99
N MET A 313 2.94 19.23 -1.40
CA MET A 313 3.14 18.29 -0.28
C MET A 313 2.43 18.78 0.99
N ALA A 314 2.40 20.08 1.22
CA ALA A 314 1.69 20.71 2.35
C ALA A 314 0.19 20.89 2.09
N ALA A 315 -0.31 20.60 0.87
CA ALA A 315 -1.74 20.70 0.56
C ALA A 315 -2.52 19.66 1.39
N PRO A 316 -3.73 19.98 1.75
CA PRO A 316 -4.34 19.43 2.94
C PRO A 316 -5.03 18.09 2.73
N ASN A 317 -4.30 17.03 2.71
CA ASN A 317 -4.88 15.79 3.21
C ASN A 317 -4.62 15.74 4.73
N PRO A 318 -5.64 15.69 5.57
CA PRO A 318 -5.45 15.69 7.01
C PRO A 318 -4.79 14.43 7.56
N ASN A 319 -4.61 13.39 6.76
CA ASN A 319 -4.10 12.09 7.22
C ASN A 319 -2.74 12.19 7.91
N VAL A 320 -1.85 13.03 7.41
CA VAL A 320 -0.55 13.28 8.06
C VAL A 320 -0.75 13.87 9.46
N TRP A 321 -1.71 14.79 9.61
CA TRP A 321 -1.91 15.58 10.82
C TRP A 321 -2.78 14.88 11.87
N ILE A 322 -3.66 13.96 11.46
CA ILE A 322 -4.58 13.24 12.36
C ILE A 322 -4.11 11.82 12.67
N ASN A 323 -2.88 11.48 12.35
CA ASN A 323 -2.32 10.15 12.57
C ASN A 323 -1.82 9.98 14.02
N GLU A 324 -2.76 9.97 14.97
CA GLU A 324 -2.48 9.92 16.40
C GLU A 324 -1.83 8.59 16.86
N ASN A 325 -1.98 7.53 16.06
CA ASN A 325 -1.47 6.21 16.42
C ASN A 325 -0.07 5.91 15.86
N SER A 326 0.48 6.79 15.04
CA SER A 326 1.86 6.68 14.55
C SER A 326 2.78 7.49 15.44
N ASP A 327 3.89 6.89 15.82
CA ASP A 327 4.96 7.62 16.49
C ASP A 327 5.73 8.46 15.46
N HIS A 328 5.31 9.71 15.30
CA HIS A 328 5.93 10.66 14.39
C HIS A 328 7.41 10.94 14.69
N THR A 329 7.91 10.53 15.87
CA THR A 329 9.31 10.68 16.25
C THR A 329 10.18 9.56 15.70
N THR A 330 9.61 8.43 15.29
CA THR A 330 10.35 7.30 14.74
C THR A 330 10.92 7.60 13.34
N PHE A 331 11.98 6.90 13.00
CA PHE A 331 12.54 6.95 11.65
C PHE A 331 11.61 6.31 10.61
N ASP A 332 10.70 5.45 11.03
CA ASP A 332 9.77 4.73 10.18
C ASP A 332 8.53 5.56 9.79
N PHE A 333 8.26 6.66 10.48
CA PHE A 333 7.28 7.61 10.01
C PHE A 333 7.70 8.18 8.65
N ALA A 334 6.76 8.26 7.72
CA ALA A 334 6.95 8.92 6.42
C ALA A 334 5.66 9.63 6.01
N PRO A 335 5.70 10.92 5.70
CA PRO A 335 4.51 11.64 5.24
C PRO A 335 4.06 11.22 3.84
N GLY A 336 4.92 10.51 3.12
CA GLY A 336 4.66 10.02 1.77
C GLY A 336 5.94 9.72 0.99
N PHE A 337 5.76 9.47 -0.31
CA PHE A 337 6.84 9.34 -1.28
C PHE A 337 6.82 10.51 -2.26
N LEU A 338 7.93 11.26 -2.34
CA LEU A 338 8.18 12.21 -3.42
C LEU A 338 8.96 11.49 -4.51
N ILE A 339 8.34 11.33 -5.68
CA ILE A 339 8.95 10.68 -6.83
C ILE A 339 9.44 11.76 -7.79
N LEU A 340 10.71 11.69 -8.14
CA LEU A 340 11.37 12.61 -9.07
C LEU A 340 11.92 11.82 -10.26
N PRO A 341 11.68 12.26 -11.51
CA PRO A 341 12.35 11.69 -12.65
C PRO A 341 13.87 11.96 -12.59
N ARG A 342 14.66 11.06 -13.20
CA ARG A 342 16.14 11.15 -13.18
C ARG A 342 16.67 12.51 -13.64
N THR A 343 16.07 13.11 -14.66
CA THR A 343 16.48 14.42 -15.17
C THR A 343 16.44 15.50 -14.10
N TRP A 344 15.38 15.51 -13.25
CA TRP A 344 15.28 16.42 -12.13
C TRP A 344 16.32 16.14 -11.04
N ALA A 345 16.48 14.87 -10.67
CA ALA A 345 17.45 14.47 -9.67
C ALA A 345 18.87 14.94 -10.05
N HIS A 346 19.27 14.72 -11.32
CA HIS A 346 20.57 15.19 -11.83
C HIS A 346 20.67 16.71 -11.89
N GLN A 347 19.61 17.40 -12.28
CA GLN A 347 19.62 18.85 -12.33
C GLN A 347 19.83 19.47 -10.94
N TRP A 348 19.18 18.92 -9.91
CA TRP A 348 19.39 19.32 -8.52
C TRP A 348 20.81 19.01 -8.03
N ALA A 349 21.30 17.82 -8.31
CA ALA A 349 22.67 17.44 -7.96
C ALA A 349 23.70 18.36 -8.62
N ASN A 350 23.53 18.73 -9.90
CA ASN A 350 24.39 19.69 -10.61
C ASN A 350 24.35 21.10 -10.01
N LEU A 351 23.27 21.48 -9.35
CA LEU A 351 23.15 22.72 -8.56
C LEU A 351 23.72 22.60 -7.15
N GLY A 352 24.39 21.48 -6.82
CA GLY A 352 25.00 21.24 -5.51
C GLY A 352 24.01 20.83 -4.42
N TRP A 353 22.87 20.24 -4.80
CA TRP A 353 21.89 19.72 -3.83
C TRP A 353 22.11 18.21 -3.61
N SER A 354 22.48 17.84 -2.40
CA SER A 354 22.38 16.46 -1.97
C SER A 354 20.91 16.09 -1.69
N LYS A 355 20.61 14.80 -1.66
CA LYS A 355 19.29 14.29 -1.30
C LYS A 355 18.86 14.77 0.11
N LEU A 356 19.81 14.82 1.06
CA LEU A 356 19.55 15.34 2.42
C LEU A 356 19.24 16.84 2.40
N LYS A 357 20.03 17.66 1.71
CA LYS A 357 19.77 19.11 1.60
C LYS A 357 18.38 19.40 1.01
N MET A 358 17.94 18.61 0.03
CA MET A 358 16.60 18.71 -0.52
C MET A 358 15.52 18.40 0.52
N LYS A 359 15.70 17.33 1.32
CA LYS A 359 14.79 16.95 2.39
C LYS A 359 14.70 18.01 3.49
N GLU A 360 15.85 18.57 3.89
CA GLU A 360 15.93 19.68 4.86
C GLU A 360 15.13 20.89 4.38
N TRP A 361 15.37 21.30 3.14
CA TRP A 361 14.67 22.42 2.54
C TRP A 361 13.15 22.15 2.43
N LEU A 362 12.75 20.95 2.00
CA LEU A 362 11.34 20.57 1.92
C LEU A 362 10.68 20.57 3.29
N ARG A 363 11.36 20.09 4.33
CA ARG A 363 10.84 20.14 5.69
C ARG A 363 10.56 21.56 6.14
N GLU A 364 11.44 22.50 5.83
CA GLU A 364 11.28 23.92 6.20
C GLU A 364 10.17 24.64 5.42
N ASN A 365 9.90 24.21 4.19
CA ASN A 365 9.00 24.91 3.28
C ASN A 365 7.67 24.20 3.02
N ALA A 366 7.56 22.88 3.24
CA ALA A 366 6.30 22.16 3.19
C ALA A 366 5.57 22.26 4.53
N THR A 367 5.02 23.42 4.80
CA THR A 367 4.38 23.76 6.08
C THR A 367 2.97 24.27 5.88
N VAL A 368 2.13 24.07 6.90
CA VAL A 368 0.75 24.58 6.94
C VAL A 368 0.64 25.63 8.05
N PRO A 369 0.21 26.86 7.74
CA PRO A 369 0.00 27.89 8.74
C PRO A 369 -1.06 27.49 9.78
N TRP A 370 -0.86 27.95 11.02
CA TRP A 370 -1.77 27.63 12.14
C TRP A 370 -3.23 28.00 11.86
N GLU A 371 -3.48 29.13 11.22
CA GLU A 371 -4.82 29.62 10.88
C GLU A 371 -5.57 28.64 9.97
N LYS A 372 -4.86 27.89 9.13
CA LYS A 372 -5.46 26.86 8.29
C LYS A 372 -5.97 25.67 9.14
N PHE A 373 -5.21 25.24 10.11
CA PHE A 373 -5.67 24.20 11.04
C PHE A 373 -6.90 24.60 11.82
N GLN A 374 -6.98 25.88 12.24
CA GLN A 374 -8.18 26.41 12.88
C GLN A 374 -9.38 26.40 11.94
N GLN A 375 -9.20 26.86 10.68
CA GLN A 375 -10.25 26.86 9.66
C GLN A 375 -10.76 25.44 9.33
N TRP A 376 -9.89 24.44 9.38
CA TRP A 376 -10.22 23.03 9.10
C TRP A 376 -10.76 22.28 10.33
N GLY A 377 -10.79 22.88 11.50
CA GLY A 377 -11.16 22.20 12.74
C GLY A 377 -10.12 21.17 13.21
N LEU A 378 -8.87 21.30 12.80
CA LEU A 378 -7.78 20.34 13.07
C LEU A 378 -6.72 20.86 14.05
N ALA A 379 -6.97 22.00 14.71
CA ALA A 379 -5.99 22.67 15.57
C ALA A 379 -5.50 21.78 16.73
N SER A 380 -6.36 21.00 17.36
CA SER A 380 -5.98 20.08 18.43
C SER A 380 -5.06 18.96 17.93
N HIS A 381 -5.38 18.37 16.79
CA HIS A 381 -4.57 17.32 16.15
C HIS A 381 -3.21 17.84 15.71
N ALA A 382 -3.19 19.01 15.06
CA ALA A 382 -1.95 19.61 14.57
C ALA A 382 -0.98 19.99 15.70
N ARG A 383 -1.45 20.31 16.90
CA ARG A 383 -0.60 20.52 18.09
C ARG A 383 0.12 19.25 18.50
N VAL A 384 -0.59 18.13 18.50
CA VAL A 384 -0.06 16.84 18.96
C VAL A 384 0.88 16.23 17.92
N THR A 385 0.46 16.19 16.66
CA THR A 385 1.16 15.44 15.61
C THR A 385 2.20 16.27 14.87
N GLY A 386 1.93 17.55 14.61
CA GLY A 386 2.79 18.42 13.80
C GLY A 386 3.52 19.51 14.58
N GLY A 387 3.37 19.59 15.90
CA GLY A 387 3.96 20.64 16.72
C GLY A 387 3.48 22.07 16.36
N ALA A 388 2.33 22.18 15.66
CA ALA A 388 1.78 23.44 15.22
C ALA A 388 1.22 24.26 16.41
N SER A 389 1.40 25.55 16.37
CA SER A 389 0.89 26.50 17.37
C SER A 389 0.64 27.87 16.74
N GLU A 390 0.10 28.79 17.51
CA GLU A 390 -0.09 30.19 17.10
C GLU A 390 1.20 30.88 16.63
N THR A 391 2.35 30.39 17.09
CA THR A 391 3.68 30.92 16.77
C THR A 391 4.52 30.02 15.87
N SER A 392 4.01 28.84 15.48
CA SER A 392 4.72 27.86 14.66
C SER A 392 3.78 27.18 13.67
N PRO A 393 4.14 27.09 12.39
CA PRO A 393 3.37 26.31 11.43
C PRO A 393 3.47 24.81 11.76
N GLY A 394 2.56 24.00 11.21
CA GLY A 394 2.71 22.57 11.19
C GLY A 394 3.70 22.13 10.11
N TYR A 395 4.67 21.31 10.49
CA TYR A 395 5.65 20.71 9.58
C TYR A 395 5.14 19.37 9.07
N LEU A 396 5.31 19.11 7.77
CA LEU A 396 4.93 17.85 7.15
C LEU A 396 5.61 16.63 7.80
N ALA A 397 6.84 16.81 8.26
CA ALA A 397 7.59 15.81 9.00
C ALA A 397 8.38 16.47 10.14
N PRO A 398 8.45 15.85 11.34
CA PRO A 398 9.30 16.31 12.43
C PRO A 398 10.78 16.41 12.05
N ARG A 399 11.27 15.49 11.21
CA ARG A 399 12.68 15.44 10.78
C ARG A 399 12.79 15.31 9.26
N ALA A 400 13.81 15.89 8.67
CA ALA A 400 14.05 15.89 7.24
C ALA A 400 14.21 14.47 6.65
N GLU A 401 14.86 13.58 7.39
CA GLU A 401 15.13 12.21 6.98
C GLU A 401 13.85 11.38 6.80
N GLN A 402 12.73 11.81 7.37
CA GLN A 402 11.42 11.15 7.23
C GLN A 402 10.77 11.43 5.87
N ILE A 403 11.18 12.48 5.16
CA ILE A 403 10.77 12.75 3.78
C ILE A 403 11.50 11.79 2.86
N ARG A 404 10.73 10.94 2.15
CA ARG A 404 11.28 9.91 1.26
C ARG A 404 11.25 10.42 -0.18
N ILE A 405 12.44 10.58 -0.77
CA ILE A 405 12.63 10.96 -2.16
C ILE A 405 13.09 9.73 -2.94
N ILE A 406 12.37 9.41 -4.01
CA ILE A 406 12.59 8.25 -4.87
C ILE A 406 12.86 8.75 -6.27
N VAL A 407 13.91 8.28 -6.91
CA VAL A 407 14.17 8.58 -8.32
C VAL A 407 13.50 7.51 -9.16
N ALA A 408 12.50 7.89 -9.94
CA ALA A 408 11.75 7.02 -10.86
C ALA A 408 10.87 7.85 -11.80
N GLY A 409 10.29 7.25 -12.83
CA GLY A 409 9.29 7.91 -13.70
C GLY A 409 9.86 8.41 -15.04
N GLY A 410 11.05 7.97 -15.41
CA GLY A 410 11.66 8.27 -16.72
C GLY A 410 12.50 9.54 -16.75
N ALA A 411 12.71 10.10 -17.94
CA ALA A 411 13.69 11.17 -18.19
C ALA A 411 13.07 12.55 -18.45
N GLN A 412 11.76 12.72 -18.29
CA GLN A 412 11.11 14.01 -18.47
C GLN A 412 11.21 14.88 -17.22
N SER A 413 11.45 16.17 -17.42
CA SER A 413 11.71 17.13 -16.32
C SER A 413 10.51 17.96 -15.88
N ALA A 414 9.34 17.79 -16.50
CA ALA A 414 8.21 18.69 -16.27
C ALA A 414 7.32 18.30 -15.08
N HIS A 415 7.61 17.20 -14.40
CA HIS A 415 6.73 16.64 -13.37
C HIS A 415 7.49 16.11 -12.16
N ALA A 416 6.88 16.23 -10.99
CA ALA A 416 7.14 15.41 -9.82
C ALA A 416 5.83 14.73 -9.41
N TYR A 417 5.90 13.66 -8.61
CA TYR A 417 4.72 12.95 -8.14
C TYR A 417 4.79 12.78 -6.63
N TRP A 418 3.76 13.22 -5.93
CA TRP A 418 3.65 13.09 -4.49
C TRP A 418 2.57 12.06 -4.14
N MET A 419 2.97 11.00 -3.44
CA MET A 419 2.07 9.99 -2.89
C MET A 419 2.01 10.19 -1.38
N GLU A 420 0.85 10.62 -0.88
CA GLU A 420 0.68 10.97 0.52
C GLU A 420 0.27 9.76 1.36
N VAL A 421 0.83 9.66 2.55
CA VAL A 421 0.57 8.58 3.50
C VAL A 421 -0.91 8.45 3.83
N GLY A 422 -1.38 7.22 3.95
CA GLY A 422 -2.66 6.87 4.56
C GLY A 422 -2.62 7.02 6.09
N LYS A 423 -3.80 7.15 6.68
CA LYS A 423 -3.92 7.25 8.14
C LYS A 423 -3.40 5.97 8.82
N HIS A 424 -2.69 6.13 9.93
CA HIS A 424 -2.24 5.06 10.84
C HIS A 424 -1.22 4.07 10.26
N THR A 425 -0.42 4.43 9.29
CA THR A 425 0.62 3.54 8.74
C THR A 425 2.01 4.13 8.89
N GLU A 426 2.99 3.27 9.04
CA GLU A 426 4.42 3.59 8.99
C GLU A 426 5.09 2.81 7.86
N LEU A 427 6.25 3.32 7.44
CA LEU A 427 7.07 2.71 6.41
C LEU A 427 7.64 1.37 6.88
N VAL A 428 7.48 0.34 6.07
CA VAL A 428 8.03 -1.00 6.34
C VAL A 428 8.90 -1.45 5.19
N SER A 429 9.89 -2.30 5.51
CA SER A 429 10.76 -2.88 4.48
C SER A 429 11.03 -4.34 4.77
N ALA A 430 11.19 -5.14 3.71
CA ALA A 430 11.58 -6.54 3.79
C ALA A 430 12.56 -6.90 2.69
N GLN A 431 13.49 -7.79 3.00
CA GLN A 431 14.39 -8.37 2.01
C GLN A 431 13.64 -9.33 1.09
N ILE A 432 13.95 -9.30 -0.19
CA ILE A 432 13.40 -10.21 -1.19
C ILE A 432 14.38 -11.38 -1.33
N THR A 433 13.92 -12.58 -0.96
CA THR A 433 14.70 -13.82 -1.08
C THR A 433 14.43 -14.47 -2.40
N LEU A 434 15.46 -14.64 -3.23
CA LEU A 434 15.35 -15.29 -4.53
C LEU A 434 15.53 -16.80 -4.39
N PRO A 435 14.81 -17.64 -5.18
CA PRO A 435 14.98 -19.07 -5.16
C PRO A 435 16.30 -19.51 -5.80
N ALA A 436 16.74 -20.72 -5.49
CA ALA A 436 18.00 -21.28 -5.99
C ALA A 436 18.06 -21.35 -7.54
N ASN A 437 16.91 -21.56 -8.18
CA ASN A 437 16.76 -21.65 -9.65
C ASN A 437 16.53 -20.29 -10.33
N TRP A 438 16.80 -19.13 -9.65
CA TRP A 438 16.48 -17.80 -10.13
C TRP A 438 16.96 -17.53 -11.56
N LYS A 439 18.20 -17.88 -11.87
CA LYS A 439 18.77 -17.65 -13.19
C LYS A 439 18.02 -18.39 -14.30
N ASP A 440 17.57 -19.61 -14.01
CA ASP A 440 16.83 -20.42 -14.98
C ASP A 440 15.42 -19.84 -15.20
N LEU A 441 14.78 -19.34 -14.13
CA LEU A 441 13.48 -18.66 -14.23
C LEU A 441 13.57 -17.41 -15.09
N ILE A 442 14.58 -16.57 -14.88
CA ILE A 442 14.76 -15.35 -15.68
C ILE A 442 15.04 -15.68 -17.15
N LYS A 443 15.88 -16.68 -17.41
CA LYS A 443 16.13 -17.15 -18.77
C LYS A 443 14.85 -17.66 -19.46
N ALA A 444 14.00 -18.38 -18.74
CA ALA A 444 12.71 -18.82 -19.26
C ALA A 444 11.77 -17.63 -19.51
N ALA A 445 11.73 -16.67 -18.59
CA ALA A 445 10.94 -15.44 -18.76
C ALA A 445 11.37 -14.63 -19.98
N GLU A 446 12.68 -14.51 -20.22
CA GLU A 446 13.22 -13.83 -21.41
C GLU A 446 12.83 -14.55 -22.72
N ALA A 447 12.82 -15.90 -22.71
CA ALA A 447 12.40 -16.68 -23.87
C ALA A 447 10.90 -16.50 -24.17
N ASP A 448 10.07 -16.42 -23.13
CA ASP A 448 8.62 -16.26 -23.27
C ASP A 448 8.21 -14.83 -23.69
N LEU A 449 8.82 -13.84 -23.07
CA LEU A 449 8.42 -12.43 -23.22
C LEU A 449 9.17 -11.71 -24.36
N GLY A 450 10.19 -12.35 -24.93
CA GLY A 450 11.04 -11.73 -25.93
C GLY A 450 11.97 -10.64 -25.34
N PRO A 451 12.73 -9.91 -26.17
CA PRO A 451 13.61 -8.85 -25.72
C PRO A 451 12.81 -7.67 -25.16
N MET A 452 13.40 -6.97 -24.19
CA MET A 452 12.84 -5.69 -23.72
C MET A 452 12.75 -4.71 -24.89
N PRO A 453 11.60 -4.03 -25.08
CA PRO A 453 11.55 -2.92 -26.02
C PRO A 453 12.55 -1.83 -25.62
N PRO A 454 13.09 -1.06 -26.57
CA PRO A 454 13.95 0.07 -26.24
C PRO A 454 13.17 1.08 -25.40
N SER A 455 13.78 1.49 -24.28
CA SER A 455 13.23 2.46 -23.32
C SER A 455 13.33 3.90 -23.83
#